data_61b6f26bbbd2a90e252237f20eafe176
#
_entry.id   61b6f26bbbd2a90e252237f20eafe176
#
_cell.length_a   1.000
_cell.length_b   1.000
_cell.length_c   1.000
_cell.angle_alpha   90.00
_cell.angle_beta   90.00
_cell.angle_gamma   90.00
#
_symmetry.space_group_name_H-M   'P 1'
#
loop_
_entity.id
_entity.type
_entity.pdbx_description
1 polymer ?
#
loop_
_entity_poly.entity_id
_entity_poly.type
_entity_poly.pdbx_seq_one_letter_code
_entity_poly.pdbx_strand_id
1 'polypeptide(L)'
;DAQESRGLGDVYKRQALAHEFEGLPEDTTEENIQARIRGVLLMALSNKFGSMVLTTGNKSELATGYCTLYGDMAGGFAVIKDVFKTRVFDLARWRNANDPYGTGSSPIPERIITRPPSAELRADQTDQDSLPPYEQLDDMLARFVEEDQTIDQIVAAGHERAEVERVARLVRINEYKRRQSAVGPRVTHRNFGKDWRYPITNQYRE
;
A
#
# COMPACT_ATOMS: atom_id res chain seq x y z
N ASP A 1 9.82 16.40 6.14
CA ASP A 1 9.95 15.63 7.39
C ASP A 1 8.60 15.18 7.88
N ALA A 2 8.46 13.92 8.32
CA ALA A 2 7.18 13.35 8.79
C ALA A 2 6.61 14.16 9.99
N GLN A 3 7.47 14.83 10.74
CA GLN A 3 7.09 15.70 11.85
C GLN A 3 6.43 17.02 11.42
N GLU A 4 6.80 17.54 10.26
CA GLU A 4 6.22 18.79 9.73
C GLU A 4 4.87 18.57 9.03
N SER A 5 4.54 17.33 8.67
CA SER A 5 3.27 16.97 8.02
C SER A 5 2.11 16.81 9.01
N ARG A 6 2.33 16.94 10.32
CA ARG A 6 1.28 17.01 11.34
C ARG A 6 0.54 18.34 11.20
N GLY A 7 -0.35 18.42 10.21
CA GLY A 7 -1.17 19.59 9.99
C GLY A 7 -2.16 19.83 11.12
N LEU A 8 -2.61 21.08 11.25
CA LEU A 8 -3.62 21.51 12.24
C LEU A 8 -4.84 20.58 12.33
N GLY A 9 -5.26 19.98 11.22
CA GLY A 9 -6.38 19.04 11.18
C GLY A 9 -6.15 17.73 11.94
N ASP A 10 -4.94 17.21 11.94
CA ASP A 10 -4.56 16.01 12.69
C ASP A 10 -4.53 16.30 14.19
N VAL A 11 -3.86 17.38 14.57
CA VAL A 11 -3.79 17.84 15.95
C VAL A 11 -5.19 18.10 16.52
N TYR A 12 -6.05 18.79 15.77
CA TYR A 12 -7.41 19.09 16.22
C TYR A 12 -8.26 17.83 16.44
N LYS A 13 -8.19 16.85 15.54
CA LYS A 13 -8.94 15.58 15.70
C LYS A 13 -8.41 14.72 16.84
N ARG A 14 -7.10 14.71 17.06
CA ARG A 14 -6.52 14.04 18.24
C ARG A 14 -7.00 14.72 19.54
N GLN A 15 -7.06 16.04 19.57
CA GLN A 15 -7.61 16.76 20.71
C GLN A 15 -9.10 16.47 20.93
N ALA A 16 -9.89 16.35 19.86
CA ALA A 16 -11.31 16.04 19.95
C ALA A 16 -11.58 14.63 20.52
N LEU A 17 -10.64 13.70 20.38
CA LEU A 17 -10.72 12.33 20.89
C LEU A 17 -9.88 12.09 22.16
N ALA A 18 -9.28 13.16 22.71
CA ALA A 18 -8.36 13.03 23.84
C ALA A 18 -9.01 12.41 25.08
N HIS A 19 -10.29 12.71 25.32
CA HIS A 19 -11.04 12.14 26.43
C HIS A 19 -11.32 10.65 26.24
N GLU A 20 -11.71 10.25 25.02
CA GLU A 20 -12.00 8.86 24.66
C GLU A 20 -10.75 7.97 24.67
N PHE A 21 -9.58 8.56 24.41
CA PHE A 21 -8.29 7.86 24.36
C PHE A 21 -7.49 7.99 25.66
N GLU A 22 -8.06 8.63 26.70
CA GLU A 22 -7.37 8.83 27.97
C GLU A 22 -6.89 7.50 28.58
N GLY A 23 -5.59 7.44 28.88
CA GLY A 23 -4.96 6.25 29.45
C GLY A 23 -4.65 5.11 28.46
N LEU A 24 -4.97 5.25 27.17
CA LEU A 24 -4.60 4.31 26.12
C LEU A 24 -3.28 4.73 25.46
N PRO A 25 -2.38 3.77 25.13
CA PRO A 25 -1.16 4.08 24.39
C PRO A 25 -1.49 4.45 22.93
N GLU A 26 -0.68 5.31 22.31
CA GLU A 26 -0.74 5.54 20.86
C GLU A 26 -0.42 4.26 20.08
N ASP A 27 -1.21 4.02 19.00
CA ASP A 27 -1.04 2.88 18.11
C ASP A 27 -1.36 3.24 16.65
N THR A 28 -1.73 2.25 15.84
CA THR A 28 -2.14 2.46 14.44
C THR A 28 -3.40 3.32 14.29
N THR A 29 -4.13 3.61 15.37
CA THR A 29 -5.32 4.48 15.34
C THR A 29 -4.93 5.91 14.96
N GLU A 30 -3.90 6.44 15.58
CA GLU A 30 -3.41 7.80 15.32
C GLU A 30 -2.82 7.90 13.90
N GLU A 31 -2.08 6.88 13.46
CA GLU A 31 -1.59 6.78 12.08
C GLU A 31 -2.76 6.80 11.08
N ASN A 32 -3.79 6.01 11.33
CA ASN A 32 -4.98 5.95 10.49
C ASN A 32 -5.77 7.27 10.49
N ILE A 33 -5.84 7.99 11.60
CA ILE A 33 -6.46 9.33 11.66
C ILE A 33 -5.73 10.27 10.70
N GLN A 34 -4.40 10.30 10.74
CA GLN A 34 -3.59 11.15 9.87
C GLN A 34 -3.80 10.81 8.38
N ALA A 35 -3.78 9.53 8.02
CA ALA A 35 -4.02 9.09 6.65
C ALA A 35 -5.41 9.48 6.15
N ARG A 36 -6.46 9.33 6.99
CA ARG A 36 -7.84 9.69 6.64
C ARG A 36 -8.05 11.19 6.50
N ILE A 37 -7.39 12.02 7.29
CA ILE A 37 -7.44 13.48 7.13
C ILE A 37 -6.88 13.87 5.76
N ARG A 38 -5.75 13.33 5.35
CA ARG A 38 -5.20 13.55 4.00
C ARG A 38 -6.21 13.16 2.92
N GLY A 39 -6.86 12.00 3.07
CA GLY A 39 -7.91 11.54 2.15
C GLY A 39 -9.08 12.54 2.07
N VAL A 40 -9.57 13.03 3.21
CA VAL A 40 -10.65 14.03 3.25
C VAL A 40 -10.26 15.32 2.53
N LEU A 41 -9.03 15.82 2.76
CA LEU A 41 -8.54 17.06 2.11
C LEU A 41 -8.43 16.88 0.59
N LEU A 42 -7.87 15.75 0.12
CA LEU A 42 -7.76 15.44 -1.30
C LEU A 42 -9.13 15.32 -1.96
N MET A 43 -10.10 14.68 -1.31
CA MET A 43 -11.46 14.58 -1.83
C MET A 43 -12.19 15.92 -1.85
N ALA A 44 -11.95 16.80 -0.88
CA ALA A 44 -12.49 18.16 -0.91
C ALA A 44 -11.94 18.98 -2.08
N LEU A 45 -10.63 18.89 -2.34
CA LEU A 45 -10.00 19.52 -3.52
C LEU A 45 -10.54 18.93 -4.82
N SER A 46 -10.68 17.61 -4.89
CA SER A 46 -11.29 16.90 -6.02
C SER A 46 -12.68 17.47 -6.35
N ASN A 47 -13.54 17.57 -5.35
CA ASN A 47 -14.89 18.09 -5.50
C ASN A 47 -14.90 19.56 -5.93
N LYS A 48 -14.01 20.37 -5.33
CA LYS A 48 -13.96 21.81 -5.59
C LYS A 48 -13.47 22.14 -6.99
N PHE A 49 -12.50 21.38 -7.49
CA PHE A 49 -11.84 21.67 -8.77
C PHE A 49 -12.25 20.72 -9.91
N GLY A 50 -13.16 19.77 -9.67
CA GLY A 50 -13.57 18.80 -10.66
C GLY A 50 -12.44 17.85 -11.10
N SER A 51 -11.46 17.61 -10.23
CA SER A 51 -10.28 16.79 -10.50
C SER A 51 -10.44 15.39 -9.92
N MET A 52 -9.88 14.37 -10.59
CA MET A 52 -9.86 13.01 -10.06
C MET A 52 -8.67 12.83 -9.13
N VAL A 53 -8.89 12.25 -7.94
CA VAL A 53 -7.81 11.81 -7.05
C VAL A 53 -7.29 10.48 -7.57
N LEU A 54 -5.98 10.38 -7.79
CA LEU A 54 -5.27 9.16 -8.10
C LEU A 54 -4.71 8.56 -6.80
N THR A 55 -4.99 7.28 -6.55
CA THR A 55 -4.34 6.56 -5.45
C THR A 55 -3.02 5.96 -5.92
N THR A 56 -2.06 5.88 -5.02
CA THR A 56 -0.69 5.44 -5.31
C THR A 56 -0.36 4.08 -4.73
N GLY A 57 -1.34 3.39 -4.14
CA GLY A 57 -1.17 2.03 -3.63
C GLY A 57 -0.81 1.04 -4.74
N ASN A 58 0.22 0.24 -4.52
CA ASN A 58 0.71 -0.78 -5.45
C ASN A 58 0.16 -2.17 -5.09
N LYS A 59 0.52 -3.19 -5.90
CA LYS A 59 0.03 -4.56 -5.75
C LYS A 59 0.48 -5.20 -4.44
N SER A 60 1.71 -4.97 -4.01
CA SER A 60 2.29 -5.53 -2.79
C SER A 60 1.57 -5.00 -1.53
N GLU A 61 1.34 -3.69 -1.48
CA GLU A 61 0.60 -3.03 -0.40
C GLU A 61 -0.85 -3.50 -0.34
N LEU A 62 -1.53 -3.60 -1.49
CA LEU A 62 -2.90 -4.11 -1.58
C LEU A 62 -3.01 -5.59 -1.22
N ALA A 63 -2.00 -6.40 -1.58
CA ALA A 63 -1.97 -7.81 -1.23
C ALA A 63 -1.94 -8.00 0.28
N THR A 64 -1.01 -7.33 0.95
CA THR A 64 -0.77 -7.46 2.39
C THR A 64 -1.72 -6.61 3.24
N GLY A 65 -2.47 -5.69 2.61
CA GLY A 65 -3.33 -4.73 3.31
C GLY A 65 -2.57 -3.61 4.00
N TYR A 66 -1.33 -3.35 3.58
CA TYR A 66 -0.51 -2.23 4.06
C TYR A 66 -1.01 -0.91 3.46
N CYS A 67 -2.21 -0.54 3.84
CA CYS A 67 -2.96 0.63 3.38
C CYS A 67 -4.09 0.95 4.36
N THR A 68 -4.54 2.19 4.38
CA THR A 68 -5.59 2.67 5.26
C THR A 68 -6.88 2.91 4.49
N LEU A 69 -7.96 2.21 4.90
CA LEU A 69 -9.31 2.48 4.38
C LEU A 69 -9.70 3.94 4.63
N TYR A 70 -10.21 4.58 3.57
CA TYR A 70 -10.62 5.99 3.59
C TYR A 70 -9.46 6.98 3.82
N GLY A 71 -8.21 6.50 3.81
CA GLY A 71 -6.99 7.28 3.87
C GLY A 71 -6.29 7.31 2.50
N ASP A 72 -5.14 6.68 2.39
CA ASP A 72 -4.36 6.54 1.15
C ASP A 72 -5.08 5.74 0.05
N MET A 73 -6.08 4.94 0.41
CA MET A 73 -6.96 4.25 -0.55
C MET A 73 -8.07 5.16 -1.13
N ALA A 74 -8.27 6.38 -0.59
CA ALA A 74 -9.32 7.27 -1.07
C ALA A 74 -8.96 7.86 -2.45
N GLY A 75 -9.81 7.64 -3.45
CA GLY A 75 -9.63 8.18 -4.79
C GLY A 75 -10.50 7.49 -5.83
N GLY A 76 -10.48 8.02 -7.06
CA GLY A 76 -11.29 7.53 -8.18
C GLY A 76 -10.57 6.52 -9.06
N PHE A 77 -9.21 6.51 -9.05
CA PHE A 77 -8.44 5.62 -9.92
C PHE A 77 -7.09 5.25 -9.29
N ALA A 78 -6.76 3.97 -9.30
CA ALA A 78 -5.54 3.40 -8.73
C ALA A 78 -4.58 2.95 -9.84
N VAL A 79 -3.67 3.85 -10.24
CA VAL A 79 -2.85 3.71 -11.46
C VAL A 79 -1.92 2.50 -11.42
N ILE A 80 -1.30 2.22 -10.27
CA ILE A 80 -0.27 1.18 -10.10
C ILE A 80 -0.73 0.02 -9.22
N LYS A 81 -2.04 -0.13 -8.99
CA LYS A 81 -2.58 -1.17 -8.09
C LYS A 81 -2.25 -2.61 -8.48
N ASP A 82 -1.91 -2.85 -9.74
CA ASP A 82 -1.53 -4.17 -10.26
C ASP A 82 -0.04 -4.26 -10.62
N VAL A 83 0.79 -3.40 -10.03
CA VAL A 83 2.25 -3.37 -10.21
C VAL A 83 2.91 -3.64 -8.86
N PHE A 84 3.75 -4.66 -8.76
CA PHE A 84 4.52 -4.95 -7.55
C PHE A 84 5.49 -3.81 -7.19
N LYS A 85 5.80 -3.65 -5.90
CA LYS A 85 6.66 -2.57 -5.40
C LYS A 85 8.04 -2.55 -6.05
N THR A 86 8.67 -3.71 -6.20
CA THR A 86 9.96 -3.85 -6.88
C THR A 86 9.87 -3.34 -8.33
N ARG A 87 8.81 -3.69 -9.02
CA ARG A 87 8.57 -3.24 -10.40
C ARG A 87 8.29 -1.73 -10.48
N VAL A 88 7.67 -1.13 -9.46
CA VAL A 88 7.50 0.33 -9.39
C VAL A 88 8.87 1.03 -9.35
N PHE A 89 9.82 0.52 -8.57
CA PHE A 89 11.19 1.04 -8.55
C PHE A 89 11.91 0.83 -9.89
N ASP A 90 11.74 -0.32 -10.53
CA ASP A 90 12.32 -0.56 -11.87
C ASP A 90 11.77 0.44 -12.90
N LEU A 91 10.46 0.68 -12.88
CA LEU A 91 9.83 1.68 -13.75
C LEU A 91 10.34 3.09 -13.48
N ALA A 92 10.57 3.44 -12.21
CA ALA A 92 11.11 4.74 -11.84
C ALA A 92 12.56 4.93 -12.37
N ARG A 93 13.41 3.90 -12.20
CA ARG A 93 14.77 3.89 -12.75
C ARG A 93 14.75 3.96 -14.27
N TRP A 94 13.89 3.16 -14.91
CA TRP A 94 13.73 3.17 -16.37
C TRP A 94 13.29 4.55 -16.85
N ARG A 95 12.32 5.19 -16.18
CA ARG A 95 11.84 6.53 -16.57
C ARG A 95 12.94 7.59 -16.46
N ASN A 96 13.82 7.49 -15.48
CA ASN A 96 14.94 8.41 -15.32
C ASN A 96 16.05 8.15 -16.36
N ALA A 97 16.26 6.90 -16.76
CA ALA A 97 17.26 6.53 -17.77
C ALA A 97 16.78 6.78 -19.21
N ASN A 98 15.46 6.91 -19.41
CA ASN A 98 14.83 7.06 -20.71
C ASN A 98 13.91 8.30 -20.73
N ASP A 99 13.87 9.00 -21.84
CA ASP A 99 13.00 10.15 -22.04
C ASP A 99 11.96 9.88 -23.13
N PRO A 100 10.94 9.06 -22.88
CA PRO A 100 9.94 8.68 -23.88
C PRO A 100 9.06 9.86 -24.34
N TYR A 101 9.13 10.98 -23.63
CA TYR A 101 8.30 12.16 -23.90
C TYR A 101 9.11 13.35 -24.42
N GLY A 102 10.43 13.22 -24.59
CA GLY A 102 11.30 14.29 -25.09
C GLY A 102 11.39 15.52 -24.16
N THR A 103 11.27 15.30 -22.85
CA THR A 103 11.32 16.39 -21.87
C THR A 103 12.74 16.77 -21.43
N GLY A 104 13.74 15.95 -21.79
CA GLY A 104 15.15 16.15 -21.42
C GLY A 104 15.41 16.04 -19.91
N SER A 105 14.54 15.35 -19.16
CA SER A 105 14.60 15.34 -17.70
C SER A 105 14.54 13.95 -17.09
N SER A 106 15.20 13.78 -15.94
CA SER A 106 15.01 12.68 -14.98
C SER A 106 14.02 13.15 -13.92
N PRO A 107 12.69 12.94 -14.09
CA PRO A 107 11.68 13.62 -13.30
C PRO A 107 11.53 13.06 -11.88
N ILE A 108 12.06 11.86 -11.60
CA ILE A 108 11.93 11.19 -10.31
C ILE A 108 13.21 11.42 -9.51
N PRO A 109 13.16 12.19 -8.41
CA PRO A 109 14.34 12.40 -7.58
C PRO A 109 14.94 11.07 -7.10
N GLU A 110 16.27 10.94 -7.20
CA GLU A 110 16.99 9.71 -6.81
C GLU A 110 16.67 9.29 -5.37
N ARG A 111 16.50 10.24 -4.47
CA ARG A 111 16.10 9.99 -3.08
C ARG A 111 14.79 9.18 -2.96
N ILE A 112 13.83 9.36 -3.88
CA ILE A 112 12.56 8.62 -3.86
C ILE A 112 12.79 7.15 -4.21
N ILE A 113 13.78 6.87 -5.07
CA ILE A 113 14.11 5.51 -5.51
C ILE A 113 14.96 4.77 -4.47
N THR A 114 15.84 5.49 -3.78
CA THR A 114 16.85 4.90 -2.89
C THR A 114 16.45 4.89 -1.43
N ARG A 115 15.50 5.75 -1.02
CA ARG A 115 15.02 5.80 0.36
C ARG A 115 14.23 4.51 0.69
N PRO A 116 14.44 3.91 1.88
CA PRO A 116 13.60 2.82 2.34
C PRO A 116 12.11 3.21 2.31
N PRO A 117 11.23 2.36 1.78
CA PRO A 117 9.79 2.64 1.77
C PRO A 117 9.24 2.82 3.17
N SER A 118 8.35 3.81 3.31
CA SER A 118 7.69 4.14 4.58
C SER A 118 6.33 4.77 4.33
N ALA A 119 5.36 4.45 5.19
CA ALA A 119 4.07 5.14 5.22
C ALA A 119 4.17 6.59 5.76
N GLU A 120 5.31 6.96 6.37
CA GLU A 120 5.60 8.31 6.91
C GLU A 120 4.54 8.82 7.90
N LEU A 121 3.96 7.93 8.68
CA LEU A 121 2.93 8.25 9.67
C LEU A 121 3.50 8.47 11.08
N ARG A 122 4.71 7.97 11.32
CA ARG A 122 5.51 8.18 12.55
C ARG A 122 6.98 8.38 12.22
N ALA A 123 7.76 8.89 13.20
CA ALA A 123 9.21 9.04 13.05
C ALA A 123 9.87 7.66 12.84
N ASP A 124 10.90 7.62 12.00
CA ASP A 124 11.74 6.45 11.71
C ASP A 124 10.97 5.19 11.27
N GLN A 125 9.72 5.32 10.85
CA GLN A 125 8.91 4.24 10.33
C GLN A 125 9.48 3.71 9.00
N THR A 126 9.57 2.37 8.89
CA THR A 126 9.83 1.67 7.62
C THR A 126 8.79 0.59 7.38
N ASP A 127 8.54 0.25 6.11
CA ASP A 127 7.60 -0.83 5.77
C ASP A 127 8.11 -2.18 6.29
N GLN A 128 9.43 -2.35 6.38
CA GLN A 128 10.09 -3.55 6.92
C GLN A 128 9.87 -3.75 8.43
N ASP A 129 9.36 -2.76 9.16
CA ASP A 129 8.91 -2.97 10.55
C ASP A 129 7.78 -4.00 10.63
N SER A 130 7.03 -4.15 9.53
CA SER A 130 5.82 -4.98 9.45
C SER A 130 5.81 -5.97 8.29
N LEU A 131 6.66 -5.81 7.29
CA LEU A 131 6.70 -6.62 6.08
C LEU A 131 8.11 -7.17 5.84
N PRO A 132 8.26 -8.32 5.16
CA PRO A 132 9.54 -8.76 4.63
C PRO A 132 10.13 -7.74 3.63
N PRO A 133 11.43 -7.80 3.34
CA PRO A 133 11.99 -7.03 2.23
C PRO A 133 11.19 -7.23 0.94
N TYR A 134 10.96 -6.17 0.18
CA TYR A 134 10.05 -6.22 -0.97
C TYR A 134 10.47 -7.21 -2.06
N GLU A 135 11.76 -7.46 -2.22
CA GLU A 135 12.26 -8.47 -3.15
C GLU A 135 11.76 -9.87 -2.80
N GLN A 136 11.71 -10.20 -1.50
CA GLN A 136 11.19 -11.48 -1.01
C GLN A 136 9.66 -11.48 -1.00
N LEU A 137 9.05 -10.39 -0.55
CA LEU A 137 7.61 -10.25 -0.50
C LEU A 137 6.98 -10.39 -1.89
N ASP A 138 7.51 -9.69 -2.88
CA ASP A 138 6.97 -9.68 -4.23
C ASP A 138 7.14 -11.03 -4.93
N ASP A 139 8.25 -11.76 -4.68
CA ASP A 139 8.42 -13.12 -5.19
C ASP A 139 7.42 -14.09 -4.56
N MET A 140 7.24 -14.04 -3.22
CA MET A 140 6.20 -14.85 -2.55
C MET A 140 4.80 -14.53 -3.07
N LEU A 141 4.48 -13.25 -3.27
CA LEU A 141 3.18 -12.82 -3.78
C LEU A 141 2.96 -13.24 -5.24
N ALA A 142 3.97 -13.13 -6.10
CA ALA A 142 3.87 -13.58 -7.49
C ALA A 142 3.58 -15.09 -7.55
N ARG A 143 4.32 -15.89 -6.80
CA ARG A 143 4.10 -17.34 -6.71
C ARG A 143 2.72 -17.69 -6.17
N PHE A 144 2.31 -17.04 -5.07
CA PHE A 144 1.04 -17.35 -4.41
C PHE A 144 -0.17 -16.87 -5.21
N VAL A 145 -0.13 -15.61 -5.72
CA VAL A 145 -1.29 -14.97 -6.35
C VAL A 145 -1.34 -15.22 -7.86
N GLU A 146 -0.20 -15.12 -8.55
CA GLU A 146 -0.18 -15.20 -10.01
C GLU A 146 0.04 -16.64 -10.52
N GLU A 147 0.82 -17.43 -9.79
CA GLU A 147 1.19 -18.80 -10.20
C GLU A 147 0.42 -19.91 -9.46
N ASP A 148 -0.49 -19.55 -8.54
CA ASP A 148 -1.26 -20.51 -7.71
C ASP A 148 -0.41 -21.53 -6.94
N GLN A 149 0.82 -21.18 -6.59
CA GLN A 149 1.68 -22.08 -5.84
C GLN A 149 1.19 -22.25 -4.41
N THR A 150 1.29 -23.48 -3.91
CA THR A 150 1.00 -23.78 -2.50
C THR A 150 2.10 -23.25 -1.58
N ILE A 151 1.82 -23.13 -0.29
CA ILE A 151 2.82 -22.76 0.73
C ILE A 151 4.05 -23.66 0.62
N ASP A 152 3.87 -24.99 0.50
CA ASP A 152 4.99 -25.94 0.39
C ASP A 152 5.85 -25.71 -0.86
N GLN A 153 5.24 -25.34 -1.98
CA GLN A 153 5.98 -25.05 -3.21
C GLN A 153 6.82 -23.76 -3.08
N ILE A 154 6.25 -22.74 -2.41
CA ILE A 154 6.96 -21.48 -2.16
C ILE A 154 8.12 -21.70 -1.18
N VAL A 155 7.92 -22.51 -0.13
CA VAL A 155 8.99 -22.90 0.80
C VAL A 155 10.08 -23.69 0.07
N ALA A 156 9.72 -24.62 -0.81
CA ALA A 156 10.67 -25.36 -1.63
C ALA A 156 11.47 -24.48 -2.61
N ALA A 157 10.95 -23.30 -2.96
CA ALA A 157 11.66 -22.29 -3.75
C ALA A 157 12.69 -21.47 -2.93
N GLY A 158 12.79 -21.71 -1.62
CA GLY A 158 13.82 -21.11 -0.75
C GLY A 158 13.31 -20.05 0.23
N HIS A 159 12.00 -19.86 0.34
CA HIS A 159 11.42 -18.94 1.32
C HIS A 159 11.21 -19.61 2.67
N GLU A 160 11.32 -18.83 3.74
CA GLU A 160 11.11 -19.30 5.11
C GLU A 160 9.61 -19.54 5.35
N ARG A 161 9.25 -20.72 5.89
CA ARG A 161 7.86 -21.17 6.05
C ARG A 161 7.00 -20.18 6.82
N ALA A 162 7.48 -19.68 7.96
CA ALA A 162 6.71 -18.76 8.79
C ALA A 162 6.39 -17.45 8.06
N GLU A 163 7.32 -16.96 7.21
CA GLU A 163 7.08 -15.77 6.40
C GLU A 163 6.07 -16.05 5.27
N VAL A 164 6.15 -17.20 4.60
CA VAL A 164 5.19 -17.58 3.56
C VAL A 164 3.77 -17.70 4.13
N GLU A 165 3.62 -18.38 5.27
CA GLU A 165 2.33 -18.52 5.98
C GLU A 165 1.78 -17.16 6.43
N ARG A 166 2.66 -16.29 6.93
CA ARG A 166 2.32 -14.93 7.33
C ARG A 166 1.82 -14.10 6.14
N VAL A 167 2.54 -14.11 5.01
CA VAL A 167 2.16 -13.39 3.79
C VAL A 167 0.84 -13.94 3.24
N ALA A 168 0.69 -15.25 3.11
CA ALA A 168 -0.55 -15.89 2.67
C ALA A 168 -1.74 -15.51 3.57
N ARG A 169 -1.53 -15.49 4.89
CA ARG A 169 -2.54 -15.02 5.84
C ARG A 169 -2.91 -13.56 5.62
N LEU A 170 -1.92 -12.66 5.45
CA LEU A 170 -2.18 -11.24 5.18
C LEU A 170 -3.00 -11.06 3.91
N VAL A 171 -2.69 -11.79 2.85
CA VAL A 171 -3.45 -11.76 1.60
C VAL A 171 -4.91 -12.16 1.84
N ARG A 172 -5.16 -13.19 2.63
CA ARG A 172 -6.53 -13.67 2.90
C ARG A 172 -7.35 -12.69 3.74
N ILE A 173 -6.80 -12.22 4.85
CA ILE A 173 -7.56 -11.38 5.80
C ILE A 173 -7.81 -9.96 5.28
N ASN A 174 -7.04 -9.48 4.29
CA ASN A 174 -7.17 -8.12 3.76
C ASN A 174 -8.05 -8.02 2.51
N GLU A 175 -8.79 -9.06 2.15
CA GLU A 175 -9.75 -9.00 1.04
C GLU A 175 -10.77 -7.86 1.21
N TYR A 176 -11.21 -7.58 2.43
CA TYR A 176 -12.16 -6.51 2.71
C TYR A 176 -11.64 -5.11 2.32
N LYS A 177 -10.32 -4.87 2.43
CA LYS A 177 -9.68 -3.65 1.96
C LYS A 177 -9.67 -3.60 0.44
N ARG A 178 -9.24 -4.69 -0.21
CA ARG A 178 -9.20 -4.77 -1.68
C ARG A 178 -10.54 -4.54 -2.34
N ARG A 179 -11.64 -5.01 -1.70
CA ARG A 179 -13.03 -4.77 -2.16
C ARG A 179 -13.42 -3.30 -2.19
N GLN A 180 -12.75 -2.47 -1.41
CA GLN A 180 -13.02 -1.03 -1.30
C GLN A 180 -11.95 -0.18 -2.03
N SER A 181 -11.00 -0.80 -2.70
CA SER A 181 -10.00 -0.07 -3.47
C SER A 181 -10.59 0.48 -4.76
N ALA A 182 -10.10 1.65 -5.19
CA ALA A 182 -10.44 2.25 -6.46
C ALA A 182 -10.15 1.30 -7.64
N VAL A 183 -10.87 1.49 -8.76
CA VAL A 183 -10.59 0.79 -10.01
C VAL A 183 -9.20 1.17 -10.54
N GLY A 184 -8.59 0.29 -11.32
CA GLY A 184 -7.27 0.54 -11.90
C GLY A 184 -7.02 -0.39 -13.09
N PRO A 185 -5.92 -0.18 -13.83
CA PRO A 185 -5.59 -1.00 -14.99
C PRO A 185 -5.21 -2.42 -14.54
N ARG A 186 -5.49 -3.38 -15.40
CA ARG A 186 -4.92 -4.72 -15.31
C ARG A 186 -3.62 -4.75 -16.10
N VAL A 187 -2.53 -5.04 -15.45
CA VAL A 187 -1.18 -5.08 -16.03
C VAL A 187 -0.65 -6.51 -16.04
N THR A 188 -0.98 -7.29 -15.02
CA THR A 188 -0.60 -8.70 -14.91
C THR A 188 -1.73 -9.63 -15.35
N HIS A 189 -1.44 -10.90 -15.56
CA HIS A 189 -2.45 -11.88 -15.93
C HIS A 189 -3.45 -12.19 -14.80
N ARG A 190 -3.12 -11.84 -13.56
CA ARG A 190 -4.00 -12.01 -12.41
C ARG A 190 -3.92 -10.79 -11.46
N ASN A 191 -4.96 -9.98 -11.48
CA ASN A 191 -5.07 -8.81 -10.62
C ASN A 191 -6.04 -9.04 -9.44
N PHE A 192 -5.94 -8.17 -8.43
CA PHE A 192 -6.93 -8.08 -7.35
C PHE A 192 -8.19 -7.35 -7.82
N GLY A 193 -9.11 -8.09 -8.39
CA GLY A 193 -10.35 -7.55 -8.92
C GLY A 193 -11.30 -8.69 -9.25
N LYS A 194 -11.54 -8.91 -10.53
CA LYS A 194 -12.35 -10.05 -10.99
C LYS A 194 -11.56 -11.34 -11.07
N ASP A 195 -10.24 -11.27 -11.23
CA ASP A 195 -9.40 -12.44 -11.47
C ASP A 195 -9.12 -13.22 -10.19
N TRP A 196 -9.04 -12.54 -9.05
CA TRP A 196 -8.72 -13.16 -7.78
C TRP A 196 -9.41 -12.49 -6.60
N ARG A 197 -10.23 -13.24 -5.87
CA ARG A 197 -11.00 -12.78 -4.73
C ARG A 197 -11.14 -13.87 -3.69
N TYR A 198 -11.03 -13.50 -2.43
CA TYR A 198 -11.39 -14.35 -1.30
C TYR A 198 -12.77 -13.98 -0.72
N PRO A 199 -13.48 -14.95 -0.11
CA PRO A 199 -14.58 -14.64 0.79
C PRO A 199 -14.07 -13.80 1.97
N ILE A 200 -14.76 -12.70 2.29
CA ILE A 200 -14.35 -11.83 3.41
C ILE A 200 -14.46 -12.56 4.75
N THR A 201 -15.51 -13.36 4.92
CA THR A 201 -15.82 -14.12 6.13
C THR A 201 -15.38 -15.58 6.00
N ASN A 202 -14.11 -15.81 5.73
CA ASN A 202 -13.57 -17.15 5.55
C ASN A 202 -12.69 -17.55 6.75
N GLN A 203 -12.98 -18.72 7.34
CA GLN A 203 -12.18 -19.30 8.43
C GLN A 203 -11.24 -20.42 7.96
N TYR A 204 -11.20 -20.70 6.67
CA TYR A 204 -10.29 -21.71 6.12
C TYR A 204 -8.82 -21.38 6.46
N ARG A 205 -8.13 -22.40 6.97
CA ARG A 205 -6.69 -22.38 7.27
C ARG A 205 -6.05 -23.49 6.45
N GLU A 206 -5.02 -23.20 5.74
CA GLU A 206 -4.14 -24.23 5.17
C GLU A 206 -3.26 -24.82 6.23
#